data_c3198b5875ca759ef5ece28c75109e39
#
_entry.id   c3198b5875ca759ef5ece28c75109e39
#
_cell.length_a   1.000
_cell.length_b   1.000
_cell.length_c   1.000
_cell.angle_alpha   90.00
_cell.angle_beta   90.00
_cell.angle_gamma   90.00
#
_symmetry.space_group_name_H-M   'P 1'
#
loop_
_entity.id
_entity.type
_entity.pdbx_description
1 polymer ?
#
loop_
_entity_poly.entity_id
_entity_poly.type
_entity_poly.pdbx_seq_one_letter_code
_entity_poly.pdbx_strand_id
1 'polypeptide(L)'
;GEGRLATAGLSAEEATKIVNAFSTEAKALGYEPMVYANKSMLTSDLNAKDINCKVWLANYTYQTTYTGDYDFWQYLSDGSLGCISGYVDCDFWYEEAVQVKNGWVYENGNKYWYDNGVMAADKEVYDAETDAWYWFDSNGVMATGKDVFIPDNADRTQGKWVRYDENGGMIKGEDCQNGNWYRFDEKTGEMLKGWFTDAAGNRYYYNDITGCMEHGTVVIADVSY
;
A
#
# COMPACT_ATOMS: atom_id res chain seq x y z
N GLY A 1 21.06 -20.92 -8.80
CA GLY A 1 22.22 -20.86 -7.97
C GLY A 1 23.22 -21.95 -8.24
N GLU A 2 23.58 -22.13 -9.48
CA GLU A 2 24.57 -23.14 -9.86
C GLU A 2 25.91 -22.47 -10.05
N GLY A 3 26.76 -22.54 -9.08
CA GLY A 3 28.08 -21.98 -9.20
C GLY A 3 28.83 -21.84 -7.88
N ARG A 4 30.11 -21.48 -7.95
CA ARG A 4 30.98 -21.37 -6.77
C ARG A 4 30.49 -20.38 -5.73
N LEU A 5 29.79 -19.31 -6.13
CA LEU A 5 29.23 -18.33 -5.20
C LEU A 5 28.09 -18.93 -4.35
N ALA A 6 27.20 -19.70 -4.97
CA ALA A 6 26.09 -20.35 -4.26
C ALA A 6 26.53 -21.41 -3.24
N THR A 7 27.70 -22.03 -3.45
CA THR A 7 28.26 -23.10 -2.60
C THR A 7 29.33 -22.61 -1.62
N ALA A 8 29.72 -21.35 -1.70
CA ALA A 8 30.82 -20.81 -0.88
C ALA A 8 30.44 -20.44 0.57
N GLY A 9 29.14 -20.54 0.92
CA GLY A 9 28.64 -20.21 2.26
C GLY A 9 28.79 -18.72 2.63
N LEU A 10 28.75 -17.84 1.63
CA LEU A 10 28.89 -16.38 1.81
C LEU A 10 27.63 -15.79 2.43
N SER A 11 27.80 -14.77 3.24
CA SER A 11 26.71 -13.88 3.64
C SER A 11 26.22 -13.04 2.45
N ALA A 12 25.00 -12.50 2.53
CA ALA A 12 24.46 -11.60 1.51
C ALA A 12 25.35 -10.37 1.27
N GLU A 13 25.96 -9.82 2.32
CA GLU A 13 26.91 -8.71 2.23
C GLU A 13 28.16 -9.08 1.44
N GLU A 14 28.75 -10.23 1.71
CA GLU A 14 29.96 -10.69 1.00
C GLU A 14 29.66 -11.00 -0.47
N ALA A 15 28.55 -11.67 -0.76
CA ALA A 15 28.11 -11.95 -2.12
C ALA A 15 27.87 -10.64 -2.91
N THR A 16 27.22 -9.66 -2.30
CA THR A 16 26.97 -8.36 -2.93
C THR A 16 28.26 -7.58 -3.19
N LYS A 17 29.24 -7.63 -2.26
CA LYS A 17 30.58 -7.03 -2.49
C LYS A 17 31.27 -7.63 -3.70
N ILE A 18 31.17 -8.94 -3.92
CA ILE A 18 31.77 -9.61 -5.09
C ILE A 18 31.09 -9.16 -6.38
N VAL A 19 29.74 -9.10 -6.40
CA VAL A 19 28.97 -8.59 -7.54
C VAL A 19 29.41 -7.16 -7.87
N ASN A 20 29.50 -6.29 -6.87
CA ASN A 20 29.86 -4.89 -7.04
C ASN A 20 31.32 -4.70 -7.49
N ALA A 21 32.24 -5.51 -7.00
CA ALA A 21 33.61 -5.47 -7.45
C ALA A 21 33.76 -5.84 -8.95
N PHE A 22 33.09 -6.93 -9.36
CA PHE A 22 33.02 -7.33 -10.77
C PHE A 22 32.41 -6.23 -11.64
N SER A 23 31.27 -5.71 -11.19
CA SER A 23 30.55 -4.63 -11.88
C SER A 23 31.42 -3.37 -12.05
N THR A 24 32.17 -2.99 -11.04
CA THR A 24 33.08 -1.83 -11.08
C THR A 24 34.18 -2.01 -12.13
N GLU A 25 34.79 -3.17 -12.17
CA GLU A 25 35.82 -3.47 -13.17
C GLU A 25 35.24 -3.53 -14.60
N ALA A 26 34.10 -4.14 -14.77
CA ALA A 26 33.40 -4.19 -16.07
C ALA A 26 33.08 -2.77 -16.59
N LYS A 27 32.58 -1.88 -15.72
CA LYS A 27 32.33 -0.47 -16.06
C LYS A 27 33.61 0.27 -16.44
N ALA A 28 34.72 0.03 -15.74
CA ALA A 28 35.99 0.64 -16.05
C ALA A 28 36.54 0.22 -17.43
N LEU A 29 36.12 -0.94 -17.93
CA LEU A 29 36.42 -1.44 -19.27
C LEU A 29 35.41 -0.98 -20.35
N GLY A 30 34.43 -0.15 -20.00
CA GLY A 30 33.43 0.39 -20.92
C GLY A 30 32.24 -0.53 -21.17
N TYR A 31 32.05 -1.59 -20.38
CA TYR A 31 30.85 -2.43 -20.44
C TYR A 31 29.75 -1.92 -19.50
N GLU A 32 28.52 -2.27 -19.81
CA GLU A 32 27.37 -2.07 -18.93
C GLU A 32 27.02 -3.41 -18.24
N PRO A 33 27.53 -3.64 -17.00
CA PRO A 33 27.29 -4.91 -16.31
C PRO A 33 25.87 -5.02 -15.80
N MET A 34 25.43 -6.27 -15.67
CA MET A 34 24.11 -6.60 -15.17
C MET A 34 24.19 -7.86 -14.30
N VAL A 35 23.45 -7.90 -13.19
CA VAL A 35 23.30 -9.11 -12.39
C VAL A 35 22.01 -9.81 -12.77
N TYR A 36 22.11 -11.07 -13.24
CA TYR A 36 20.97 -11.94 -13.45
C TYR A 36 20.74 -12.78 -12.20
N ALA A 37 19.58 -12.65 -11.59
CA ALA A 37 19.24 -13.37 -10.36
C ALA A 37 17.75 -13.63 -10.26
N ASN A 38 17.37 -14.75 -9.65
CA ASN A 38 15.98 -15.02 -9.34
C ASN A 38 15.53 -14.25 -8.10
N LYS A 39 14.20 -14.19 -7.88
CA LYS A 39 13.60 -13.51 -6.75
C LYS A 39 14.21 -13.95 -5.40
N SER A 40 14.42 -15.25 -5.17
CA SER A 40 14.98 -15.76 -3.92
C SER A 40 16.40 -15.22 -3.67
N MET A 41 17.24 -15.24 -4.70
CA MET A 41 18.61 -14.70 -4.59
C MET A 41 18.61 -13.22 -4.23
N LEU A 42 17.75 -12.43 -4.89
CA LEU A 42 17.65 -10.98 -4.63
C LEU A 42 17.05 -10.65 -3.25
N THR A 43 16.29 -11.56 -2.64
CA THR A 43 15.68 -11.33 -1.32
C THR A 43 16.47 -11.93 -0.17
N SER A 44 17.31 -12.94 -0.40
CA SER A 44 17.96 -13.70 0.66
C SER A 44 19.48 -13.79 0.56
N ASP A 45 20.02 -13.86 -0.67
CA ASP A 45 21.42 -14.16 -0.90
C ASP A 45 22.22 -12.93 -1.31
N LEU A 46 21.54 -11.82 -1.60
CA LEU A 46 22.13 -10.53 -1.98
C LEU A 46 21.45 -9.40 -1.21
N ASN A 47 22.19 -8.34 -0.91
CA ASN A 47 21.61 -7.06 -0.51
C ASN A 47 21.23 -6.28 -1.78
N ALA A 48 20.08 -6.53 -2.34
CA ALA A 48 19.68 -6.01 -3.65
C ALA A 48 19.77 -4.47 -3.74
N LYS A 49 19.48 -3.75 -2.65
CA LYS A 49 19.58 -2.28 -2.59
C LYS A 49 21.01 -1.73 -2.72
N ASP A 50 22.02 -2.57 -2.43
CA ASP A 50 23.43 -2.19 -2.46
C ASP A 50 24.11 -2.60 -3.78
N ILE A 51 23.39 -3.23 -4.71
CA ILE A 51 23.90 -3.62 -6.03
C ILE A 51 24.14 -2.35 -6.87
N ASN A 52 25.35 -2.23 -7.44
CA ASN A 52 25.76 -1.06 -8.19
C ASN A 52 25.67 -1.21 -9.71
N CYS A 53 24.95 -2.19 -10.22
CA CYS A 53 24.71 -2.41 -11.65
C CYS A 53 23.23 -2.71 -11.92
N LYS A 54 22.87 -2.83 -13.19
CA LYS A 54 21.50 -3.23 -13.58
C LYS A 54 21.13 -4.60 -13.05
N VAL A 55 19.85 -4.79 -12.76
CA VAL A 55 19.30 -6.05 -12.28
C VAL A 55 18.42 -6.68 -13.35
N TRP A 56 18.72 -7.93 -13.68
CA TRP A 56 17.89 -8.77 -14.54
C TRP A 56 17.21 -9.83 -13.65
N LEU A 57 15.96 -9.55 -13.29
CA LEU A 57 15.14 -10.42 -12.46
C LEU A 57 14.64 -11.63 -13.24
N ALA A 58 14.92 -12.84 -12.77
CA ALA A 58 14.24 -14.07 -13.23
C ALA A 58 13.10 -14.40 -12.27
N ASN A 59 11.87 -14.24 -12.73
CA ASN A 59 10.68 -14.59 -11.96
C ASN A 59 9.54 -14.98 -12.91
N TYR A 60 9.37 -16.28 -13.14
CA TYR A 60 8.48 -16.88 -14.15
C TYR A 60 7.02 -16.85 -13.67
N THR A 61 6.37 -15.72 -13.83
CA THR A 61 4.99 -15.44 -13.40
C THR A 61 4.33 -14.45 -14.34
N TYR A 62 3.00 -14.43 -14.35
CA TYR A 62 2.24 -13.41 -15.10
C TYR A 62 2.47 -11.99 -14.54
N GLN A 63 2.65 -11.89 -13.22
CA GLN A 63 2.97 -10.64 -12.53
C GLN A 63 3.99 -10.94 -11.43
N THR A 64 5.12 -10.23 -11.43
CA THR A 64 6.13 -10.44 -10.40
C THR A 64 5.64 -9.97 -9.04
N THR A 65 6.03 -10.69 -8.00
CA THR A 65 5.86 -10.31 -6.59
C THR A 65 7.19 -9.92 -5.95
N TYR A 66 8.22 -9.67 -6.73
CA TYR A 66 9.45 -9.06 -6.26
C TYR A 66 9.24 -7.55 -6.05
N THR A 67 9.71 -7.04 -4.93
CA THR A 67 9.45 -5.67 -4.47
C THR A 67 10.68 -4.75 -4.51
N GLY A 68 11.80 -5.26 -5.01
CA GLY A 68 12.99 -4.46 -5.26
C GLY A 68 13.05 -3.95 -6.70
N ASP A 69 14.03 -3.08 -6.97
CA ASP A 69 14.23 -2.49 -8.29
C ASP A 69 14.82 -3.51 -9.27
N TYR A 70 14.42 -3.42 -10.53
CA TYR A 70 14.97 -4.22 -11.63
C TYR A 70 14.85 -3.47 -12.96
N ASP A 71 15.79 -3.76 -13.88
CA ASP A 71 15.84 -3.15 -15.22
C ASP A 71 15.30 -4.08 -16.29
N PHE A 72 15.41 -5.41 -16.06
CA PHE A 72 14.89 -6.45 -16.93
C PHE A 72 14.11 -7.47 -16.10
N TRP A 73 13.07 -8.01 -16.68
CA TRP A 73 12.30 -9.08 -16.07
C TRP A 73 12.07 -10.21 -17.06
N GLN A 74 12.73 -11.35 -16.80
CA GLN A 74 12.45 -12.61 -17.49
C GLN A 74 11.21 -13.23 -16.85
N TYR A 75 10.10 -13.18 -17.57
CA TYR A 75 8.81 -13.69 -17.08
C TYR A 75 8.48 -15.10 -17.56
N LEU A 76 9.21 -15.60 -18.59
CA LEU A 76 9.01 -16.91 -19.18
C LEU A 76 10.34 -17.47 -19.71
N SER A 77 10.55 -18.77 -19.56
CA SER A 77 11.74 -19.48 -20.07
C SER A 77 11.41 -20.59 -21.09
N ASP A 78 10.15 -20.71 -21.47
CA ASP A 78 9.65 -21.73 -22.40
C ASP A 78 8.74 -21.13 -23.49
N GLY A 79 8.99 -19.87 -23.84
CA GLY A 79 8.31 -19.19 -24.95
C GLY A 79 8.53 -19.89 -26.27
N SER A 80 7.60 -19.76 -27.20
CA SER A 80 7.69 -20.33 -28.54
C SER A 80 7.51 -19.26 -29.58
N LEU A 81 8.46 -19.20 -30.53
CA LEU A 81 8.39 -18.32 -31.70
C LEU A 81 8.40 -19.19 -32.96
N GLY A 82 7.48 -18.94 -33.88
CA GLY A 82 7.30 -19.76 -35.08
C GLY A 82 8.51 -19.85 -36.03
N CYS A 83 9.52 -18.99 -35.85
CA CYS A 83 10.75 -18.97 -36.65
C CYS A 83 11.97 -19.57 -35.93
N ILE A 84 11.82 -20.00 -34.65
CA ILE A 84 12.90 -20.53 -33.83
C ILE A 84 12.52 -21.94 -33.35
N SER A 85 13.43 -22.92 -33.54
CA SER A 85 13.25 -24.25 -33.01
C SER A 85 13.67 -24.31 -31.57
N GLY A 86 12.77 -24.78 -30.68
CA GLY A 86 12.96 -24.87 -29.23
C GLY A 86 12.31 -23.75 -28.48
N TYR A 87 12.62 -23.68 -27.19
CA TYR A 87 12.11 -22.65 -26.29
C TYR A 87 13.02 -21.41 -26.30
N VAL A 88 12.42 -20.26 -26.02
CA VAL A 88 13.11 -18.98 -25.89
C VAL A 88 12.72 -18.31 -24.58
N ASP A 89 13.67 -17.58 -24.00
CA ASP A 89 13.40 -16.70 -22.89
C ASP A 89 12.58 -15.50 -23.37
N CYS A 90 11.65 -15.07 -22.54
CA CYS A 90 10.84 -13.89 -22.80
C CYS A 90 11.04 -12.86 -21.68
N ASP A 91 11.42 -11.67 -22.07
CA ASP A 91 11.81 -10.62 -21.17
C ASP A 91 11.07 -9.31 -21.45
N PHE A 92 10.81 -8.54 -20.41
CA PHE A 92 10.55 -7.11 -20.50
C PHE A 92 11.85 -6.36 -20.19
N TRP A 93 12.16 -5.38 -21.02
CA TRP A 93 13.20 -4.40 -20.76
C TRP A 93 12.55 -3.06 -20.43
N TYR A 94 13.04 -2.44 -19.36
CA TYR A 94 12.64 -1.12 -18.92
C TYR A 94 13.78 -0.15 -19.19
N GLU A 95 13.49 1.01 -19.77
CA GLU A 95 14.52 2.06 -20.04
C GLU A 95 15.09 2.61 -18.73
N GLU A 96 14.23 2.68 -17.69
CA GLU A 96 14.63 3.00 -16.33
C GLU A 96 14.24 1.84 -15.41
N ALA A 97 15.00 1.65 -14.32
CA ALA A 97 14.69 0.62 -13.34
C ALA A 97 13.26 0.77 -12.82
N VAL A 98 12.51 -0.34 -12.78
CA VAL A 98 11.17 -0.34 -12.22
C VAL A 98 11.25 -0.10 -10.73
N GLN A 99 10.80 1.09 -10.32
CA GLN A 99 10.64 1.43 -8.92
C GLN A 99 9.28 0.92 -8.44
N VAL A 100 9.28 -0.18 -7.70
CA VAL A 100 8.05 -0.73 -7.15
C VAL A 100 7.59 0.15 -5.99
N LYS A 101 6.50 0.90 -6.22
CA LYS A 101 5.91 1.77 -5.20
C LYS A 101 5.46 0.94 -4.00
N ASN A 102 5.82 1.37 -2.79
CA ASN A 102 5.40 0.73 -1.55
C ASN A 102 5.23 1.78 -0.45
N GLY A 103 4.18 1.65 0.36
CA GLY A 103 3.82 2.64 1.36
C GLY A 103 3.26 3.93 0.75
N TRP A 104 3.54 5.04 1.39
CA TRP A 104 3.05 6.35 0.97
C TRP A 104 3.71 6.87 -0.30
N VAL A 105 2.87 7.32 -1.24
CA VAL A 105 3.30 7.97 -2.49
C VAL A 105 2.56 9.30 -2.64
N TYR A 106 3.30 10.36 -2.95
CA TYR A 106 2.75 11.70 -3.16
C TYR A 106 2.91 12.12 -4.62
N GLU A 107 1.80 12.25 -5.34
CA GLU A 107 1.79 12.59 -6.77
C GLU A 107 0.66 13.55 -7.11
N ASN A 108 0.93 14.56 -7.92
CA ASN A 108 -0.05 15.52 -8.42
C ASN A 108 -0.91 16.18 -7.31
N GLY A 109 -0.32 16.42 -6.14
CA GLY A 109 -1.00 17.01 -5.00
C GLY A 109 -1.87 16.05 -4.19
N ASN A 110 -1.92 14.76 -4.53
CA ASN A 110 -2.66 13.73 -3.82
C ASN A 110 -1.72 12.74 -3.13
N LYS A 111 -2.21 12.08 -2.07
CA LYS A 111 -1.54 10.98 -1.39
C LYS A 111 -2.19 9.66 -1.78
N TYR A 112 -1.35 8.67 -2.01
CA TYR A 112 -1.71 7.30 -2.36
C TYR A 112 -0.98 6.34 -1.44
N TRP A 113 -1.53 5.14 -1.29
CA TRP A 113 -0.86 4.05 -0.60
C TRP A 113 -0.67 2.89 -1.57
N TYR A 114 0.54 2.34 -1.58
CA TYR A 114 0.86 1.16 -2.36
C TYR A 114 1.33 0.03 -1.44
N ASP A 115 0.91 -1.17 -1.75
CA ASP A 115 1.41 -2.40 -1.16
C ASP A 115 1.98 -3.27 -2.27
N ASN A 116 3.32 -3.41 -2.30
CA ASN A 116 4.04 -4.17 -3.32
C ASN A 116 3.64 -3.80 -4.76
N GLY A 117 3.57 -2.51 -5.06
CA GLY A 117 3.21 -1.98 -6.38
C GLY A 117 1.71 -1.92 -6.64
N VAL A 118 0.87 -2.44 -5.76
CA VAL A 118 -0.59 -2.40 -5.88
C VAL A 118 -1.15 -1.21 -5.12
N MET A 119 -1.82 -0.32 -5.82
CA MET A 119 -2.45 0.86 -5.23
C MET A 119 -3.67 0.46 -4.39
N ALA A 120 -3.78 1.02 -3.19
CA ALA A 120 -5.00 0.92 -2.40
C ALA A 120 -6.12 1.69 -3.08
N ALA A 121 -7.26 1.04 -3.32
CA ALA A 121 -8.46 1.65 -3.89
C ALA A 121 -9.71 1.04 -3.26
N ASP A 122 -10.72 1.86 -3.00
CA ASP A 122 -11.98 1.50 -2.32
C ASP A 122 -11.75 0.71 -1.02
N LYS A 123 -10.75 1.14 -0.22
CA LYS A 123 -10.41 0.42 1.03
C LYS A 123 -9.79 1.30 2.10
N GLU A 124 -9.91 0.83 3.33
CA GLU A 124 -9.16 1.34 4.48
C GLU A 124 -7.76 0.71 4.55
N VAL A 125 -6.77 1.50 4.95
CA VAL A 125 -5.41 1.04 5.24
C VAL A 125 -5.01 1.57 6.61
N TYR A 126 -4.46 0.68 7.45
CA TYR A 126 -3.84 1.06 8.71
C TYR A 126 -2.35 1.31 8.50
N ASP A 127 -1.89 2.46 8.92
CA ASP A 127 -0.47 2.79 8.94
C ASP A 127 0.04 2.74 10.38
N ALA A 128 0.93 1.81 10.65
CA ALA A 128 1.50 1.59 11.98
C ALA A 128 2.47 2.69 12.42
N GLU A 129 3.03 3.47 11.48
CA GLU A 129 3.95 4.57 11.81
C GLU A 129 3.19 5.76 12.39
N THR A 130 1.98 6.01 11.87
CA THR A 130 1.11 7.11 12.33
C THR A 130 0.05 6.66 13.33
N ASP A 131 -0.09 5.35 13.57
CA ASP A 131 -1.15 4.72 14.37
C ASP A 131 -2.57 5.16 13.94
N ALA A 132 -2.81 5.26 12.64
CA ALA A 132 -4.05 5.76 12.08
C ALA A 132 -4.57 4.92 10.91
N TRP A 133 -5.89 4.96 10.72
CA TRP A 133 -6.57 4.41 9.56
C TRP A 133 -6.81 5.51 8.53
N TYR A 134 -6.62 5.17 7.26
CA TYR A 134 -6.81 6.03 6.11
C TYR A 134 -7.74 5.36 5.10
N TRP A 135 -8.56 6.14 4.40
CA TRP A 135 -9.40 5.67 3.31
C TRP A 135 -8.85 6.14 1.97
N PHE A 136 -8.87 5.23 1.00
CA PHE A 136 -8.53 5.52 -0.40
C PHE A 136 -9.75 5.25 -1.28
N ASP A 137 -10.14 6.24 -2.09
CA ASP A 137 -11.27 6.12 -3.00
C ASP A 137 -10.98 5.19 -4.19
N SER A 138 -11.93 5.05 -5.11
CA SER A 138 -11.78 4.19 -6.31
C SER A 138 -10.64 4.60 -7.24
N ASN A 139 -10.15 5.83 -7.13
CA ASN A 139 -8.98 6.33 -7.87
C ASN A 139 -7.69 6.23 -7.03
N GLY A 140 -7.76 5.66 -5.85
CA GLY A 140 -6.66 5.53 -4.91
C GLY A 140 -6.30 6.83 -4.18
N VAL A 141 -7.11 7.88 -4.27
CA VAL A 141 -6.85 9.16 -3.61
C VAL A 141 -7.27 9.09 -2.14
N MET A 142 -6.37 9.49 -1.24
CA MET A 142 -6.64 9.55 0.20
C MET A 142 -7.74 10.54 0.52
N ALA A 143 -8.71 10.12 1.34
CA ALA A 143 -9.76 11.00 1.87
C ALA A 143 -9.18 11.94 2.94
N THR A 144 -9.53 13.24 2.86
CA THR A 144 -9.17 14.28 3.84
C THR A 144 -10.36 15.17 4.12
N GLY A 145 -10.54 15.60 5.36
CA GLY A 145 -11.52 16.61 5.76
C GLY A 145 -12.97 16.26 5.40
N LYS A 146 -13.34 14.98 5.35
CA LYS A 146 -14.68 14.56 4.88
C LYS A 146 -15.20 13.29 5.57
N ASP A 147 -16.52 13.14 5.51
CA ASP A 147 -17.21 11.91 5.86
C ASP A 147 -17.22 10.94 4.67
N VAL A 148 -17.03 9.66 4.95
CA VAL A 148 -17.03 8.58 3.96
C VAL A 148 -17.97 7.47 4.42
N PHE A 149 -18.83 6.99 3.53
CA PHE A 149 -19.59 5.77 3.76
C PHE A 149 -18.76 4.58 3.30
N ILE A 150 -18.50 3.66 4.22
CA ILE A 150 -17.76 2.42 3.96
C ILE A 150 -18.76 1.28 3.94
N PRO A 151 -19.08 0.73 2.76
CA PRO A 151 -20.06 -0.34 2.64
C PRO A 151 -19.53 -1.66 3.19
N ASP A 152 -20.43 -2.48 3.73
CA ASP A 152 -20.10 -3.84 4.13
C ASP A 152 -19.79 -4.72 2.93
N ASN A 153 -18.86 -5.67 3.11
CA ASN A 153 -18.49 -6.61 2.05
C ASN A 153 -19.63 -7.57 1.66
N ALA A 154 -20.49 -7.93 2.63
CA ALA A 154 -21.58 -8.87 2.42
C ALA A 154 -22.84 -8.22 1.83
N ASP A 155 -23.14 -6.99 2.23
CA ASP A 155 -24.27 -6.20 1.75
C ASP A 155 -23.85 -4.73 1.61
N ARG A 156 -23.58 -4.31 0.40
CA ARG A 156 -23.11 -2.95 0.09
C ARG A 156 -24.16 -1.85 0.36
N THR A 157 -25.40 -2.21 0.68
CA THR A 157 -26.42 -1.26 1.12
C THR A 157 -26.32 -0.93 2.61
N GLN A 158 -25.61 -1.78 3.36
CA GLN A 158 -25.23 -1.59 4.74
C GLN A 158 -23.79 -1.09 4.82
N GLY A 159 -23.40 -0.53 5.96
CA GLY A 159 -22.04 -0.03 6.18
C GLY A 159 -22.01 1.01 7.28
N LYS A 160 -20.84 1.60 7.46
CA LYS A 160 -20.58 2.61 8.48
C LYS A 160 -20.23 3.97 7.84
N TRP A 161 -20.66 5.07 8.47
CA TRP A 161 -20.12 6.38 8.20
C TRP A 161 -18.92 6.63 9.11
N VAL A 162 -17.82 7.09 8.55
CA VAL A 162 -16.59 7.47 9.26
C VAL A 162 -16.15 8.85 8.81
N ARG A 163 -15.38 9.54 9.63
CA ARG A 163 -14.80 10.85 9.30
C ARG A 163 -13.28 10.77 9.25
N TYR A 164 -12.70 11.42 8.26
CA TYR A 164 -11.25 11.61 8.14
C TYR A 164 -10.92 13.08 8.33
N ASP A 165 -9.89 13.35 9.14
CA ASP A 165 -9.42 14.71 9.42
C ASP A 165 -8.69 15.32 8.20
N GLU A 166 -8.21 16.55 8.33
CA GLU A 166 -7.50 17.27 7.26
C GLU A 166 -6.18 16.59 6.86
N ASN A 167 -5.62 15.72 7.69
CA ASN A 167 -4.43 14.93 7.41
C ASN A 167 -4.77 13.54 6.85
N GLY A 168 -6.04 13.17 6.82
CA GLY A 168 -6.56 11.90 6.34
C GLY A 168 -6.66 10.81 7.40
N GLY A 169 -6.34 11.10 8.66
CA GLY A 169 -6.49 10.16 9.76
C GLY A 169 -7.97 9.98 10.15
N MET A 170 -8.39 8.72 10.41
CA MET A 170 -9.74 8.43 10.88
C MET A 170 -9.97 9.02 12.26
N ILE A 171 -11.05 9.81 12.39
CA ILE A 171 -11.48 10.39 13.66
C ILE A 171 -12.19 9.32 14.51
N LYS A 172 -11.88 9.32 15.80
CA LYS A 172 -12.47 8.48 16.84
C LYS A 172 -12.82 9.33 18.06
N GLY A 173 -13.81 8.90 18.84
CA GLY A 173 -14.26 9.65 19.99
C GLY A 173 -15.08 10.90 19.61
N GLU A 174 -14.89 12.00 20.33
CA GLU A 174 -15.63 13.24 20.11
C GLU A 174 -14.91 14.13 19.10
N ASP A 175 -15.69 14.78 18.23
CA ASP A 175 -15.21 15.74 17.25
C ASP A 175 -16.15 16.95 17.18
N CYS A 176 -15.60 18.14 17.03
CA CYS A 176 -16.36 19.36 16.86
C CYS A 176 -16.00 20.05 15.55
N GLN A 177 -16.93 20.04 14.61
CA GLN A 177 -16.75 20.71 13.31
C GLN A 177 -17.79 21.79 13.10
N ASN A 178 -17.31 23.01 12.80
CA ASN A 178 -18.18 24.20 12.59
C ASN A 178 -19.16 24.47 13.74
N GLY A 179 -18.76 24.20 14.99
CA GLY A 179 -19.60 24.37 16.18
C GLY A 179 -20.60 23.22 16.44
N ASN A 180 -20.63 22.21 15.60
CA ASN A 180 -21.45 21.02 15.78
C ASN A 180 -20.63 19.87 16.34
N TRP A 181 -21.17 19.19 17.35
CA TRP A 181 -20.54 18.06 17.99
C TRP A 181 -21.00 16.74 17.37
N TYR A 182 -20.04 15.84 17.19
CA TYR A 182 -20.20 14.48 16.66
C TYR A 182 -19.51 13.50 17.59
N ARG A 183 -19.89 12.24 17.50
CA ARG A 183 -19.22 11.18 18.23
C ARG A 183 -18.99 9.98 17.31
N PHE A 184 -17.80 9.40 17.44
CA PHE A 184 -17.37 8.24 16.68
C PHE A 184 -16.97 7.11 17.63
N ASP A 185 -17.23 5.87 17.25
CA ASP A 185 -16.81 4.71 18.03
C ASP A 185 -15.28 4.67 18.17
N GLU A 186 -14.80 4.43 19.37
CA GLU A 186 -13.36 4.48 19.70
C GLU A 186 -12.52 3.39 19.00
N LYS A 187 -13.16 2.32 18.53
CA LYS A 187 -12.48 1.19 17.87
C LYS A 187 -12.67 1.24 16.37
N THR A 188 -13.90 1.39 15.92
CA THR A 188 -14.29 1.26 14.51
C THR A 188 -14.33 2.58 13.76
N GLY A 189 -14.32 3.74 14.47
CA GLY A 189 -14.52 5.06 13.90
C GLY A 189 -15.91 5.29 13.33
N GLU A 190 -16.88 4.40 13.58
CA GLU A 190 -18.27 4.55 13.12
C GLU A 190 -18.94 5.75 13.76
N MET A 191 -19.57 6.60 12.94
CA MET A 191 -20.31 7.77 13.40
C MET A 191 -21.54 7.33 14.18
N LEU A 192 -21.64 7.80 15.42
CA LEU A 192 -22.77 7.51 16.28
C LEU A 192 -24.03 8.26 15.81
N LYS A 193 -25.15 7.59 15.83
CA LYS A 193 -26.49 8.11 15.56
C LYS A 193 -27.46 7.62 16.60
N GLY A 194 -28.48 8.40 16.89
CA GLY A 194 -29.46 8.05 17.93
C GLY A 194 -28.96 8.38 19.34
N TRP A 195 -29.49 7.62 20.32
CA TRP A 195 -29.22 7.86 21.74
C TRP A 195 -27.85 7.29 22.18
N PHE A 196 -27.15 8.10 22.93
CA PHE A 196 -25.92 7.73 23.64
C PHE A 196 -26.04 8.08 25.12
N THR A 197 -25.53 7.19 25.98
CA THR A 197 -25.41 7.43 27.43
C THR A 197 -23.95 7.32 27.82
N ASP A 198 -23.42 8.35 28.43
CA ASP A 198 -22.04 8.37 28.90
C ASP A 198 -21.84 7.56 30.19
N ALA A 199 -20.61 7.43 30.65
CA ALA A 199 -20.27 6.71 31.87
C ALA A 199 -20.83 7.35 33.15
N ALA A 200 -21.17 8.63 33.12
CA ALA A 200 -21.81 9.37 34.23
C ALA A 200 -23.35 9.26 34.21
N GLY A 201 -23.93 8.61 33.19
CA GLY A 201 -25.36 8.44 33.04
C GLY A 201 -26.06 9.57 32.29
N ASN A 202 -25.32 10.54 31.73
CA ASN A 202 -25.91 11.61 30.93
C ASN A 202 -26.31 11.06 29.56
N ARG A 203 -27.45 11.55 29.05
CA ARG A 203 -27.99 11.11 27.77
C ARG A 203 -27.86 12.22 26.74
N TYR A 204 -27.40 11.84 25.54
CA TYR A 204 -27.24 12.66 24.37
C TYR A 204 -27.98 12.04 23.19
N TYR A 205 -28.49 12.89 22.28
CA TYR A 205 -29.07 12.40 21.05
C TYR A 205 -28.31 12.95 19.85
N TYR A 206 -27.86 12.06 19.00
CA TYR A 206 -27.18 12.37 17.75
C TYR A 206 -28.14 12.14 16.60
N ASN A 207 -28.35 13.13 15.75
CA ASN A 207 -29.33 13.11 14.67
C ASN A 207 -29.12 11.86 13.78
N ASP A 208 -30.20 11.14 13.49
CA ASP A 208 -30.12 9.86 12.75
C ASP A 208 -29.66 10.00 11.29
N ILE A 209 -29.75 11.22 10.74
CA ILE A 209 -29.31 11.50 9.36
C ILE A 209 -27.88 12.07 9.37
N THR A 210 -27.67 13.15 10.13
CA THR A 210 -26.45 13.94 10.09
C THR A 210 -25.35 13.50 11.07
N GLY A 211 -25.72 12.76 12.12
CA GLY A 211 -24.82 12.40 13.23
C GLY A 211 -24.45 13.60 14.15
N CYS A 212 -25.04 14.78 13.93
CA CYS A 212 -24.79 15.95 14.76
C CYS A 212 -25.53 15.81 16.10
N MET A 213 -24.87 16.18 17.21
CA MET A 213 -25.51 16.22 18.53
C MET A 213 -26.57 17.30 18.56
N GLU A 214 -27.79 16.94 18.92
CA GLU A 214 -28.91 17.85 19.02
C GLU A 214 -28.90 18.62 20.32
N HIS A 215 -29.38 19.87 20.27
CA HIS A 215 -29.47 20.78 21.41
C HIS A 215 -30.88 21.34 21.54
N GLY A 216 -31.32 21.52 22.77
CA GLY A 216 -32.67 22.07 23.07
C GLY A 216 -33.74 20.99 22.97
N THR A 217 -34.96 21.37 22.59
CA THR A 217 -36.08 20.44 22.46
C THR A 217 -36.02 19.71 21.15
N VAL A 218 -35.93 18.38 21.21
CA VAL A 218 -35.87 17.50 20.03
C VAL A 218 -37.12 16.63 19.96
N VAL A 219 -37.70 16.52 18.77
CA VAL A 219 -38.87 15.64 18.52
C VAL A 219 -38.38 14.37 17.83
N ILE A 220 -38.57 13.23 18.48
CA ILE A 220 -38.15 11.91 17.98
C ILE A 220 -39.40 11.01 18.02
N ALA A 221 -39.76 10.47 16.87
CA ALA A 221 -40.97 9.63 16.74
C ALA A 221 -42.20 10.26 17.38
N ASP A 222 -42.46 11.57 17.08
CA ASP A 222 -43.58 12.38 17.59
C ASP A 222 -43.54 12.66 19.11
N VAL A 223 -42.43 12.39 19.79
CA VAL A 223 -42.25 12.70 21.21
C VAL A 223 -41.16 13.80 21.37
N SER A 224 -41.51 14.83 22.16
CA SER A 224 -40.55 15.90 22.50
C SER A 224 -39.69 15.50 23.70
N TYR A 225 -38.40 15.73 23.63
CA TYR A 225 -37.41 15.45 24.66
C TYR A 225 -36.65 16.72 25.09
#